data_0e1010d8bce490e276bcd9eac61db8a7
#
_entry.id   0e1010d8bce490e276bcd9eac61db8a7
#
_cell.length_a   1.000
_cell.length_b   1.000
_cell.length_c   1.000
_cell.angle_alpha   90.00
_cell.angle_beta   90.00
_cell.angle_gamma   90.00
#
_symmetry.space_group_name_H-M   'P 1'
#
loop_
_entity.id
_entity.type
_entity.pdbx_description
1 polymer ?
#
loop_
_entity_poly.entity_id
_entity_poly.type
_entity_poly.pdbx_seq_one_letter_code
_entity_poly.pdbx_strand_id
1 'polypeptide(L)'
;MGSFLFNRKKQIKIFLWGRGAGKTTILYKNILHKQCSVSFVGWNVETTTIKNNLVTFCELSGSGPKDFEKRNNYINESTDGVIYVIDSSMLDEDIICRNEFKNFMNIERIKQIPVAIFFHKQDIKEGRPSDEEIKKYYYFDEIPNNVNYKIFKTSSITGEGIDEGLNWLLDNIK
;
A
#
# COMPACT_ATOMS: atom_id res chain seq x y z
N MET A 1 6.92 -28.87 35.43
CA MET A 1 5.76 -28.44 34.63
C MET A 1 6.24 -27.34 33.68
N GLY A 2 6.55 -27.69 32.45
CA GLY A 2 6.99 -26.74 31.44
C GLY A 2 5.77 -26.00 30.88
N SER A 3 5.70 -24.68 31.10
CA SER A 3 4.71 -23.84 30.45
C SER A 3 5.05 -23.75 28.95
N PHE A 4 4.29 -24.46 28.11
CA PHE A 4 4.28 -24.21 26.68
C PHE A 4 3.72 -22.80 26.47
N LEU A 5 4.59 -21.81 26.35
CA LEU A 5 4.25 -20.52 25.81
C LEU A 5 3.88 -20.74 24.33
N PHE A 6 2.60 -20.92 24.06
CA PHE A 6 2.05 -20.79 22.72
C PHE A 6 2.34 -19.37 22.24
N ASN A 7 3.40 -19.22 21.43
CA ASN A 7 3.70 -17.97 20.78
C ASN A 7 2.54 -17.67 19.79
N ARG A 8 1.52 -16.97 20.27
CA ARG A 8 0.35 -16.60 19.43
C ARG A 8 0.88 -15.77 18.28
N LYS A 9 0.73 -16.27 17.05
CA LYS A 9 1.00 -15.46 15.84
C LYS A 9 0.22 -14.15 15.92
N LYS A 10 0.92 -13.03 15.79
CA LYS A 10 0.25 -11.73 15.70
C LYS A 10 -0.59 -11.71 14.43
N GLN A 11 -1.83 -11.26 14.52
CA GLN A 11 -2.69 -11.02 13.36
C GLN A 11 -2.49 -9.56 12.93
N ILE A 12 -2.14 -9.37 11.67
CA ILE A 12 -1.84 -8.06 11.08
C ILE A 12 -2.74 -7.87 9.86
N LYS A 13 -3.39 -6.72 9.77
CA LYS A 13 -4.22 -6.34 8.63
C LYS A 13 -3.59 -5.16 7.88
N ILE A 14 -3.19 -5.40 6.64
CA ILE A 14 -2.59 -4.42 5.75
C ILE A 14 -3.55 -4.09 4.62
N PHE A 15 -3.73 -2.81 4.36
CA PHE A 15 -4.53 -2.32 3.25
C PHE A 15 -3.65 -1.90 2.08
N LEU A 16 -3.98 -2.35 0.85
CA LEU A 16 -3.35 -1.86 -0.38
C LEU A 16 -4.23 -0.77 -1.00
N TRP A 17 -3.68 0.43 -1.12
CA TRP A 17 -4.38 1.61 -1.63
C TRP A 17 -3.71 2.18 -2.88
N GLY A 18 -4.41 3.04 -3.64
CA GLY A 18 -3.97 3.65 -4.90
C GLY A 18 -4.80 3.19 -6.09
N ARG A 19 -4.88 4.01 -7.14
CA ARG A 19 -5.66 3.73 -8.35
C ARG A 19 -4.76 3.27 -9.49
N GLY A 20 -5.16 2.22 -10.21
CA GLY A 20 -4.50 1.78 -11.45
C GLY A 20 -3.01 1.42 -11.35
N ALA A 21 -2.42 1.48 -10.15
CA ALA A 21 -0.98 1.48 -9.93
C ALA A 21 -0.35 0.08 -9.79
N GLY A 22 -1.10 -1.01 -10.03
CA GLY A 22 -0.53 -2.37 -10.01
C GLY A 22 -0.61 -3.10 -8.65
N LYS A 23 -1.47 -2.67 -7.71
CA LYS A 23 -1.65 -3.31 -6.39
C LYS A 23 -1.84 -4.82 -6.45
N THR A 24 -2.77 -5.28 -7.28
CA THR A 24 -3.08 -6.70 -7.46
C THR A 24 -1.86 -7.50 -7.94
N THR A 25 -1.06 -6.92 -8.84
CA THR A 25 0.18 -7.56 -9.32
C THR A 25 1.21 -7.66 -8.19
N ILE A 26 1.40 -6.60 -7.40
CA ILE A 26 2.27 -6.62 -6.22
C ILE A 26 1.83 -7.72 -5.26
N LEU A 27 0.54 -7.77 -4.92
CA LEU A 27 0.00 -8.74 -3.99
C LEU A 27 0.23 -10.18 -4.46
N TYR A 28 -0.24 -10.51 -5.64
CA TYR A 28 -0.20 -11.91 -6.10
C TYR A 28 1.20 -12.33 -6.52
N LYS A 29 1.87 -11.56 -7.41
CA LYS A 29 3.15 -11.98 -7.97
C LYS A 29 4.29 -11.90 -6.96
N ASN A 30 4.37 -10.80 -6.20
CA ASN A 30 5.55 -10.53 -5.37
C ASN A 30 5.37 -10.95 -3.91
N ILE A 31 4.18 -10.76 -3.32
CA ILE A 31 3.96 -11.10 -1.90
C ILE A 31 3.49 -12.54 -1.73
N LEU A 32 2.52 -12.98 -2.54
CA LEU A 32 1.94 -14.33 -2.41
C LEU A 32 2.64 -15.37 -3.29
N HIS A 33 3.50 -14.95 -4.23
CA HIS A 33 4.16 -15.82 -5.21
C HIS A 33 3.18 -16.69 -6.00
N LYS A 34 2.02 -16.13 -6.35
CA LYS A 34 0.95 -16.76 -7.13
C LYS A 34 0.83 -16.13 -8.51
N GLN A 35 0.37 -16.90 -9.49
CA GLN A 35 -0.04 -16.29 -10.77
C GLN A 35 -1.32 -15.49 -10.57
N CYS A 36 -1.32 -14.23 -11.00
CA CYS A 36 -2.54 -13.43 -11.08
C CYS A 36 -3.12 -13.56 -12.49
N SER A 37 -4.22 -14.26 -12.63
CA SER A 37 -4.84 -14.52 -13.93
C SER A 37 -6.02 -13.61 -14.27
N VAL A 38 -6.42 -12.70 -13.40
CA VAL A 38 -7.67 -11.93 -13.59
C VAL A 38 -7.53 -10.49 -13.08
N SER A 39 -8.06 -9.53 -13.86
CA SER A 39 -8.42 -8.20 -13.35
C SER A 39 -9.57 -8.34 -12.35
N PHE A 40 -9.29 -8.10 -11.10
CA PHE A 40 -10.30 -8.16 -10.05
C PHE A 40 -11.10 -6.85 -10.01
N VAL A 41 -12.43 -6.96 -9.91
CA VAL A 41 -13.32 -5.84 -9.62
C VAL A 41 -13.98 -6.10 -8.27
N GLY A 42 -13.75 -5.21 -7.29
CA GLY A 42 -14.34 -5.32 -5.96
C GLY A 42 -13.32 -5.58 -4.87
N TRP A 43 -13.76 -6.29 -3.82
CA TRP A 43 -12.94 -6.64 -2.68
C TRP A 43 -12.09 -7.87 -2.91
N ASN A 44 -10.80 -7.75 -2.59
CA ASN A 44 -9.88 -8.85 -2.54
C ASN A 44 -9.28 -8.96 -1.14
N VAL A 45 -9.33 -10.15 -0.53
CA VAL A 45 -8.79 -10.41 0.80
C VAL A 45 -7.97 -11.68 0.75
N GLU A 46 -6.68 -11.56 0.99
CA GLU A 46 -5.73 -12.68 1.00
C GLU A 46 -5.00 -12.73 2.34
N THR A 47 -4.79 -13.94 2.86
CA THR A 47 -4.08 -14.14 4.12
C THR A 47 -2.90 -15.09 3.91
N THR A 48 -1.73 -14.70 4.43
CA THR A 48 -0.51 -15.50 4.38
C THR A 48 0.31 -15.36 5.67
N THR A 49 1.34 -16.19 5.85
CA THR A 49 2.25 -16.07 7.00
C THR A 49 3.55 -15.40 6.56
N ILE A 50 3.89 -14.27 7.20
CA ILE A 50 5.14 -13.53 6.95
C ILE A 50 5.83 -13.27 8.29
N LYS A 51 7.12 -13.60 8.42
CA LYS A 51 7.89 -13.42 9.67
C LYS A 51 7.15 -13.96 10.91
N ASN A 52 6.53 -15.12 10.78
CA ASN A 52 5.73 -15.76 11.85
C ASN A 52 4.44 -15.01 12.26
N ASN A 53 4.03 -13.97 11.53
CA ASN A 53 2.75 -13.28 11.70
C ASN A 53 1.74 -13.76 10.69
N LEU A 54 0.47 -13.79 11.06
CA LEU A 54 -0.64 -14.00 10.13
C LEU A 54 -1.04 -12.65 9.54
N VAL A 55 -0.67 -12.42 8.27
CA VAL A 55 -0.88 -11.14 7.60
C VAL A 55 -2.04 -11.25 6.62
N THR A 56 -3.06 -10.43 6.82
CA THR A 56 -4.21 -10.30 5.92
C THR A 56 -4.07 -9.03 5.11
N PHE A 57 -4.00 -9.20 3.81
CA PHE A 57 -4.00 -8.11 2.84
C PHE A 57 -5.41 -7.85 2.34
N CYS A 58 -5.83 -6.59 2.38
CA CYS A 58 -7.11 -6.14 1.84
C CYS A 58 -6.86 -5.18 0.68
N GLU A 59 -7.48 -5.42 -0.44
CA GLU A 59 -7.39 -4.59 -1.63
C GLU A 59 -8.79 -4.26 -2.13
N LEU A 60 -9.04 -3.00 -2.46
CA LEU A 60 -10.19 -2.59 -3.24
C LEU A 60 -9.73 -2.31 -4.67
N SER A 61 -10.10 -3.19 -5.59
CA SER A 61 -9.67 -3.14 -6.99
C SER A 61 -10.78 -2.65 -7.91
N GLY A 62 -10.38 -2.07 -9.04
CA GLY A 62 -11.28 -1.60 -10.08
C GLY A 62 -11.94 -0.27 -9.77
N SER A 63 -13.07 -0.02 -10.43
CA SER A 63 -13.93 1.15 -10.25
C SER A 63 -14.77 1.05 -8.97
N GLY A 64 -14.13 0.76 -7.83
CA GLY A 64 -14.80 0.83 -6.52
C GLY A 64 -15.57 2.14 -6.35
N PRO A 65 -16.33 2.33 -5.27
CA PRO A 65 -17.15 3.52 -5.11
C PRO A 65 -16.39 4.77 -5.53
N LYS A 66 -16.93 5.53 -6.47
CA LYS A 66 -16.33 6.81 -6.91
C LYS A 66 -16.27 7.81 -5.76
N ASP A 67 -16.96 7.50 -4.69
CA ASP A 67 -17.07 8.27 -3.48
C ASP A 67 -15.90 7.91 -2.55
N PHE A 68 -14.94 8.82 -2.46
CA PHE A 68 -13.75 8.69 -1.61
C PHE A 68 -14.15 8.50 -0.13
N GLU A 69 -15.20 9.18 0.35
CA GLU A 69 -15.64 9.10 1.73
C GLU A 69 -16.08 7.67 2.10
N LYS A 70 -16.79 6.98 1.19
CA LYS A 70 -17.16 5.58 1.41
C LYS A 70 -15.95 4.66 1.44
N ARG A 71 -14.91 4.97 0.65
CA ARG A 71 -13.67 4.20 0.64
C ARG A 71 -12.86 4.39 1.93
N ASN A 72 -12.87 5.58 2.52
CA ASN A 72 -12.17 5.88 3.76
C ASN A 72 -12.67 5.04 4.94
N ASN A 73 -13.94 4.68 4.97
CA ASN A 73 -14.52 3.85 6.02
C ASN A 73 -13.88 2.45 6.11
N TYR A 74 -13.13 2.03 5.09
CA TYR A 74 -12.41 0.76 5.12
C TYR A 74 -11.10 0.83 5.89
N ILE A 75 -10.53 2.03 6.04
CA ILE A 75 -9.39 2.30 6.91
C ILE A 75 -9.93 2.62 8.32
N ASN A 76 -9.97 1.62 9.17
CA ASN A 76 -10.58 1.68 10.47
C ASN A 76 -9.66 1.10 11.56
N GLU A 77 -10.14 0.99 12.80
CA GLU A 77 -9.37 0.53 13.94
C GLU A 77 -8.72 -0.85 13.76
N SER A 78 -9.26 -1.69 12.88
CA SER A 78 -8.69 -3.00 12.58
C SER A 78 -7.55 -2.96 11.54
N THR A 79 -7.23 -1.80 10.96
CA THR A 79 -6.15 -1.63 9.99
C THR A 79 -4.85 -1.34 10.74
N ASP A 80 -3.82 -2.16 10.55
CA ASP A 80 -2.54 -2.04 11.24
C ASP A 80 -1.48 -1.32 10.41
N GLY A 81 -1.62 -1.32 9.08
CA GLY A 81 -0.70 -0.64 8.18
C GLY A 81 -1.26 -0.50 6.77
N VAL A 82 -0.66 0.37 5.98
CA VAL A 82 -1.06 0.59 4.58
C VAL A 82 0.13 0.57 3.65
N ILE A 83 -0.05 -0.07 2.49
CA ILE A 83 0.79 0.11 1.31
C ILE A 83 0.03 1.01 0.35
N TYR A 84 0.50 2.25 0.19
CA TYR A 84 -0.04 3.18 -0.80
C TYR A 84 0.78 3.09 -2.09
N VAL A 85 0.16 2.69 -3.19
CA VAL A 85 0.85 2.47 -4.47
C VAL A 85 0.55 3.64 -5.41
N ILE A 86 1.60 4.28 -5.89
CA ILE A 86 1.58 5.34 -6.89
C ILE A 86 2.22 4.81 -8.17
N ASP A 87 1.55 4.94 -9.30
CA ASP A 87 2.17 4.73 -10.59
C ASP A 87 3.18 5.85 -10.85
N SER A 88 4.45 5.54 -10.81
CA SER A 88 5.51 6.53 -10.99
C SER A 88 6.03 6.60 -12.44
N SER A 89 5.43 5.86 -13.36
CA SER A 89 5.81 5.90 -14.77
C SER A 89 5.33 7.14 -15.50
N MET A 90 4.30 7.79 -14.96
CA MET A 90 3.70 9.01 -15.52
C MET A 90 3.07 9.84 -14.40
N LEU A 91 2.93 11.14 -14.62
CA LEU A 91 2.02 11.96 -13.83
C LEU A 91 0.63 11.78 -14.44
N ASP A 92 -0.30 11.25 -13.65
CA ASP A 92 -1.69 11.13 -14.08
C ASP A 92 -2.27 12.55 -14.22
N GLU A 93 -2.78 12.89 -15.41
CA GLU A 93 -3.46 14.17 -15.63
C GLU A 93 -4.78 14.24 -14.83
N ASP A 94 -5.25 13.10 -14.32
CA ASP A 94 -6.44 13.04 -13.48
C ASP A 94 -6.16 13.59 -12.08
N ILE A 95 -6.64 14.81 -11.88
CA ILE A 95 -6.59 15.52 -10.59
C ILE A 95 -7.17 14.69 -9.43
N ILE A 96 -7.96 13.67 -9.74
CA ILE A 96 -8.61 12.80 -8.76
C ILE A 96 -7.55 12.01 -7.97
N CYS A 97 -6.52 11.47 -8.62
CA CYS A 97 -5.50 10.65 -7.94
C CYS A 97 -4.73 11.45 -6.89
N ARG A 98 -4.32 12.67 -7.21
CA ARG A 98 -3.58 13.52 -6.26
C ARG A 98 -4.46 14.01 -5.11
N ASN A 99 -5.71 14.38 -5.39
CA ASN A 99 -6.65 14.79 -4.34
C ASN A 99 -7.01 13.60 -3.43
N GLU A 100 -7.14 12.41 -3.99
CA GLU A 100 -7.33 11.18 -3.24
C GLU A 100 -6.15 10.90 -2.30
N PHE A 101 -4.90 11.07 -2.76
CA PHE A 101 -3.71 10.92 -1.92
C PHE A 101 -3.68 11.94 -0.78
N LYS A 102 -3.90 13.22 -1.08
CA LYS A 102 -3.96 14.29 -0.07
C LYS A 102 -5.02 13.99 0.99
N ASN A 103 -6.23 13.64 0.57
CA ASN A 103 -7.31 13.33 1.49
C ASN A 103 -7.02 12.06 2.31
N PHE A 104 -6.41 11.04 1.69
CA PHE A 104 -6.00 9.81 2.35
C PHE A 104 -5.00 10.09 3.50
N MET A 105 -3.97 10.91 3.27
CA MET A 105 -2.98 11.25 4.29
C MET A 105 -3.56 12.03 5.47
N ASN A 106 -4.75 12.61 5.33
CA ASN A 106 -5.45 13.33 6.38
C ASN A 106 -6.45 12.48 7.17
N ILE A 107 -6.66 11.19 6.83
CA ILE A 107 -7.50 10.29 7.61
C ILE A 107 -6.90 10.10 9.00
N GLU A 108 -7.70 10.24 10.06
CA GLU A 108 -7.21 10.15 11.44
C GLU A 108 -6.52 8.82 11.75
N ARG A 109 -7.02 7.70 11.22
CA ARG A 109 -6.37 6.40 11.38
C ARG A 109 -4.99 6.33 10.73
N ILE A 110 -4.77 6.98 9.60
CA ILE A 110 -3.48 7.03 8.89
C ILE A 110 -2.40 7.71 9.74
N LYS A 111 -2.76 8.67 10.57
CA LYS A 111 -1.83 9.34 11.50
C LYS A 111 -1.34 8.44 12.65
N GLN A 112 -1.93 7.26 12.81
CA GLN A 112 -1.68 6.34 13.93
C GLN A 112 -0.95 5.06 13.50
N ILE A 113 -0.91 4.76 12.20
CA ILE A 113 -0.36 3.53 11.63
C ILE A 113 0.73 3.84 10.61
N PRO A 114 1.68 2.91 10.36
CA PRO A 114 2.70 3.11 9.33
C PRO A 114 2.12 3.00 7.92
N VAL A 115 2.65 3.83 7.00
CA VAL A 115 2.31 3.86 5.58
C VAL A 115 3.56 3.65 4.72
N ALA A 116 3.66 2.53 4.02
CA ALA A 116 4.67 2.33 2.99
C ALA A 116 4.16 2.91 1.66
N ILE A 117 4.80 3.95 1.15
CA ILE A 117 4.44 4.56 -0.14
C ILE A 117 5.33 3.95 -1.21
N PHE A 118 4.72 3.24 -2.15
CA PHE A 118 5.42 2.63 -3.26
C PHE A 118 5.35 3.53 -4.50
N PHE A 119 6.49 4.13 -4.88
CA PHE A 119 6.68 4.69 -6.20
C PHE A 119 6.91 3.52 -7.16
N HIS A 120 5.82 3.01 -7.72
CA HIS A 120 5.78 1.76 -8.46
C HIS A 120 6.07 1.93 -9.96
N LYS A 121 6.32 0.82 -10.65
CA LYS A 121 6.71 0.71 -12.07
C LYS A 121 8.07 1.33 -12.39
N GLN A 122 9.05 1.14 -11.51
CA GLN A 122 10.42 1.64 -11.68
C GLN A 122 11.18 0.98 -12.85
N ASP A 123 10.66 -0.11 -13.38
CA ASP A 123 11.13 -0.77 -14.61
C ASP A 123 10.90 0.09 -15.88
N ILE A 124 9.90 0.99 -15.87
CA ILE A 124 9.64 1.96 -16.94
C ILE A 124 10.53 3.18 -16.71
N LYS A 125 11.54 3.37 -17.57
CA LYS A 125 12.54 4.44 -17.40
C LYS A 125 12.34 5.61 -18.35
N GLU A 126 11.87 5.34 -19.56
CA GLU A 126 11.67 6.35 -20.59
C GLU A 126 10.47 7.25 -20.28
N GLY A 127 10.69 8.57 -20.31
CA GLY A 127 9.66 9.57 -20.06
C GLY A 127 9.13 9.62 -18.61
N ARG A 128 9.74 8.88 -17.68
CA ARG A 128 9.32 8.86 -16.28
C ARG A 128 9.65 10.19 -15.59
N PRO A 129 8.70 10.76 -14.84
CA PRO A 129 8.97 11.94 -14.01
C PRO A 129 9.99 11.62 -12.91
N SER A 130 10.74 12.64 -12.48
CA SER A 130 11.62 12.55 -11.31
C SER A 130 10.81 12.35 -10.02
N ASP A 131 11.48 11.85 -8.98
CA ASP A 131 10.84 11.69 -7.67
C ASP A 131 10.36 13.04 -7.10
N GLU A 132 11.08 14.13 -7.38
CA GLU A 132 10.73 15.49 -6.96
C GLU A 132 9.46 15.98 -7.67
N GLU A 133 9.33 15.70 -8.97
CA GLU A 133 8.11 16.02 -9.72
C GLU A 133 6.91 15.23 -9.19
N ILE A 134 7.09 13.93 -8.89
CA ILE A 134 6.05 13.09 -8.28
C ILE A 134 5.64 13.66 -6.92
N LYS A 135 6.60 13.96 -6.05
CA LYS A 135 6.32 14.50 -4.71
C LYS A 135 5.58 15.84 -4.80
N LYS A 136 6.02 16.72 -5.69
CA LYS A 136 5.36 18.01 -5.92
C LYS A 136 3.93 17.82 -6.44
N TYR A 137 3.74 16.92 -7.38
CA TYR A 137 2.42 16.62 -7.96
C TYR A 137 1.44 16.10 -6.91
N TYR A 138 1.88 15.22 -6.01
CA TYR A 138 1.05 14.61 -4.96
C TYR A 138 1.04 15.41 -3.64
N TYR A 139 1.58 16.63 -3.59
CA TYR A 139 1.60 17.50 -2.41
C TYR A 139 2.22 16.84 -1.17
N PHE A 140 3.40 16.23 -1.32
CA PHE A 140 4.10 15.59 -0.19
C PHE A 140 4.50 16.56 0.91
N ASP A 141 4.69 17.84 0.59
CA ASP A 141 4.92 18.93 1.53
C ASP A 141 3.70 19.28 2.40
N GLU A 142 2.51 18.82 2.00
CA GLU A 142 1.28 18.99 2.76
C GLU A 142 0.92 17.76 3.62
N ILE A 143 1.74 16.70 3.63
CA ILE A 143 1.52 15.54 4.50
C ILE A 143 1.67 15.96 5.97
N PRO A 144 0.70 15.64 6.85
CA PRO A 144 0.81 15.98 8.26
C PRO A 144 2.08 15.38 8.90
N ASN A 145 2.79 16.18 9.70
CA ASN A 145 4.08 15.80 10.33
C ASN A 145 3.98 14.57 11.26
N ASN A 146 2.78 14.21 11.71
CA ASN A 146 2.53 13.07 12.56
C ASN A 146 2.21 11.78 11.79
N VAL A 147 2.23 11.78 10.46
CA VAL A 147 2.10 10.56 9.65
C VAL A 147 3.45 9.84 9.57
N ASN A 148 3.49 8.60 10.04
CA ASN A 148 4.68 7.75 9.90
C ASN A 148 4.68 7.09 8.50
N TYR A 149 5.42 7.63 7.56
CA TYR A 149 5.53 7.05 6.23
C TYR A 149 6.97 6.93 5.74
N LYS A 150 7.20 6.02 4.79
CA LYS A 150 8.46 5.90 4.05
C LYS A 150 8.17 5.57 2.59
N ILE A 151 8.96 6.17 1.69
CA ILE A 151 8.87 5.96 0.24
C ILE A 151 9.83 4.84 -0.17
N PHE A 152 9.35 3.95 -1.05
CA PHE A 152 10.12 2.87 -1.65
C PHE A 152 9.96 2.90 -3.16
N LYS A 153 11.06 2.78 -3.89
CA LYS A 153 11.06 2.58 -5.33
C LYS A 153 10.80 1.11 -5.60
N THR A 154 9.75 0.80 -6.37
CA THR A 154 9.32 -0.59 -6.51
C THR A 154 8.98 -0.96 -7.96
N SER A 155 9.20 -2.23 -8.30
CA SER A 155 8.74 -2.81 -9.56
C SER A 155 8.21 -4.23 -9.33
N SER A 156 6.99 -4.51 -9.75
CA SER A 156 6.45 -5.88 -9.74
C SER A 156 7.04 -6.76 -10.84
N ILE A 157 7.74 -6.19 -11.81
CA ILE A 157 8.43 -6.95 -12.87
C ILE A 157 9.74 -7.52 -12.36
N THR A 158 10.57 -6.69 -11.71
CA THR A 158 11.89 -7.06 -11.19
C THR A 158 11.86 -7.56 -9.74
N GLY A 159 10.81 -7.23 -8.98
CA GLY A 159 10.72 -7.47 -7.54
C GLY A 159 11.39 -6.38 -6.68
N GLU A 160 12.07 -5.42 -7.30
CA GLU A 160 12.80 -4.35 -6.61
C GLU A 160 11.95 -3.61 -5.58
N GLY A 161 12.51 -3.41 -4.38
CA GLY A 161 11.97 -2.58 -3.31
C GLY A 161 10.71 -3.10 -2.62
N ILE A 162 10.04 -4.14 -3.13
CA ILE A 162 8.77 -4.61 -2.56
C ILE A 162 8.98 -5.27 -1.20
N ASP A 163 9.94 -6.19 -1.10
CA ASP A 163 10.27 -6.84 0.16
C ASP A 163 10.81 -5.85 1.20
N GLU A 164 11.61 -4.88 0.76
CA GLU A 164 12.12 -3.83 1.64
C GLU A 164 10.97 -3.01 2.24
N GLY A 165 10.04 -2.57 1.40
CA GLY A 165 8.88 -1.79 1.83
C GLY A 165 7.94 -2.58 2.73
N LEU A 166 7.68 -3.85 2.42
CA LEU A 166 6.85 -4.73 3.23
C LEU A 166 7.50 -5.00 4.59
N ASN A 167 8.80 -5.27 4.62
CA ASN A 167 9.55 -5.50 5.85
C ASN A 167 9.54 -4.26 6.75
N TRP A 168 9.80 -3.08 6.18
CA TRP A 168 9.73 -1.82 6.92
C TRP A 168 8.33 -1.61 7.51
N LEU A 169 7.28 -1.86 6.73
CA LEU A 169 5.90 -1.72 7.20
C LEU A 169 5.64 -2.63 8.41
N LEU A 170 5.98 -3.93 8.30
CA LEU A 170 5.78 -4.92 9.36
C LEU A 170 6.58 -4.59 10.63
N ASP A 171 7.80 -4.07 10.50
CA ASP A 171 8.67 -3.71 11.61
C ASP A 171 8.19 -2.43 12.35
N ASN A 172 7.34 -1.61 11.73
CA ASN A 172 6.77 -0.39 12.31
C ASN A 172 5.33 -0.55 12.83
N ILE A 173 4.68 -1.69 12.63
CA ILE A 173 3.37 -2.02 13.19
C ILE A 173 3.53 -2.37 14.69
N LYS A 174 2.82 -1.63 15.54
CA LYS A 174 2.84 -1.78 17.01
C LYS A 174 2.07 -3.00 17.49
#